data_008203f76cdb28b388da633d2f862c81
#
_entry.id   008203f76cdb28b388da633d2f862c81
#
_cell.length_a   1.000
_cell.length_b   1.000
_cell.length_c   1.000
_cell.angle_alpha   90.00
_cell.angle_beta   90.00
_cell.angle_gamma   90.00
#
_symmetry.space_group_name_H-M   'P 1'
#
loop_
_entity.id
_entity.type
_entity.pdbx_description
1 polymer ?
#
loop_
_entity_poly.entity_id
_entity_poly.type
_entity_poly.pdbx_seq_one_letter_code
_entity_poly.pdbx_strand_id
1 'polypeptide(L)'
;MGISNALRVSTLSFLHDTCLGSWDDCRIQLVEARNTSGEVREMPEAPSGVPDSWEEHMRLMFDLQVLALQTDLTRVITFKTGFDQSNRTFPGSGTTKSHHGASHHGNVPADIMDYNLINTYRLSQVGYFLERMKNTMEGDASLLDRTAIVWGSPMGDSNLHNHRKCPLILMGHANGALEGNLHLRAPGGTPMANAFVSLMQG
;
A
#
# COMPACT_ATOMS: atom_id res chain seq x y z
N MET A 1 26.81 16.72 7.43
CA MET A 1 25.72 17.37 8.21
C MET A 1 24.54 16.46 8.10
N GLY A 2 24.01 16.03 9.24
CA GLY A 2 23.17 14.84 9.33
C GLY A 2 21.84 14.92 8.58
N ILE A 3 21.64 13.96 7.69
CA ILE A 3 20.32 13.61 7.19
C ILE A 3 19.60 12.99 8.39
N SER A 4 18.56 13.67 8.83
CA SER A 4 17.71 13.21 9.93
C SER A 4 17.20 11.79 9.62
N ASN A 5 17.52 10.82 10.48
CA ASN A 5 17.01 9.44 10.44
C ASN A 5 15.51 9.37 10.76
N ALA A 6 14.70 10.24 10.17
CA ALA A 6 13.28 10.26 10.41
C ALA A 6 12.63 9.02 9.77
N LEU A 7 11.92 8.26 10.57
CA LEU A 7 11.11 7.13 10.16
C LEU A 7 10.12 7.54 9.05
N ARG A 8 10.12 6.79 7.95
CA ARG A 8 9.11 6.94 6.89
C ARG A 8 7.97 5.97 7.16
N VAL A 9 6.81 6.49 7.41
CA VAL A 9 5.60 5.68 7.66
C VAL A 9 4.73 5.72 6.41
N SER A 10 4.55 4.58 5.78
CA SER A 10 3.58 4.41 4.70
C SER A 10 2.32 3.76 5.26
N THR A 11 1.30 4.56 5.48
CA THR A 11 -0.06 4.08 5.77
C THR A 11 -0.92 4.25 4.53
N LEU A 12 -1.53 3.16 4.07
CA LEU A 12 -2.19 3.09 2.77
C LEU A 12 -3.66 3.57 2.80
N SER A 13 -3.90 4.88 2.91
CA SER A 13 -5.16 5.51 2.48
C SER A 13 -4.95 6.99 2.14
N PHE A 14 -5.45 7.46 1.01
CA PHE A 14 -5.47 8.82 0.47
C PHE A 14 -4.28 9.27 -0.41
N LEU A 15 -4.34 8.90 -1.69
CA LEU A 15 -3.90 9.79 -2.77
C LEU A 15 -5.08 10.18 -3.68
N HIS A 16 -6.33 9.92 -3.25
CA HIS A 16 -7.49 10.26 -4.08
C HIS A 16 -7.86 11.75 -3.98
N ASP A 17 -7.50 12.44 -2.88
CA ASP A 17 -7.93 13.82 -2.64
C ASP A 17 -6.81 14.87 -2.79
N THR A 18 -5.54 14.48 -2.88
CA THR A 18 -4.43 15.43 -3.03
C THR A 18 -3.98 15.63 -4.47
N CYS A 19 -4.28 14.71 -5.38
CA CYS A 19 -4.16 14.92 -6.82
C CYS A 19 -5.53 15.26 -7.42
N LEU A 20 -6.14 16.37 -7.02
CA LEU A 20 -7.30 16.97 -7.70
C LEU A 20 -6.89 17.64 -9.02
N GLY A 21 -5.59 17.66 -9.34
CA GLY A 21 -5.03 18.09 -10.58
C GLY A 21 -4.83 16.94 -11.57
N SER A 22 -4.45 17.30 -12.79
CA SER A 22 -4.06 16.34 -13.81
C SER A 22 -2.78 15.58 -13.39
N TRP A 23 -2.49 14.46 -14.05
CA TRP A 23 -1.20 13.75 -13.92
C TRP A 23 0.00 14.69 -14.09
N ASP A 24 -0.13 15.70 -14.94
CA ASP A 24 0.90 16.70 -15.18
C ASP A 24 1.20 17.56 -13.94
N ASP A 25 0.19 17.87 -13.12
CA ASP A 25 0.38 18.63 -11.87
C ASP A 25 1.15 17.82 -10.83
N CYS A 26 0.86 16.53 -10.69
CA CYS A 26 1.63 15.63 -9.81
C CYS A 26 3.08 15.47 -10.30
N ARG A 27 3.27 15.38 -11.62
CA ARG A 27 4.59 15.31 -12.24
C ARG A 27 5.41 16.58 -12.02
N ILE A 28 4.79 17.76 -12.15
CA ILE A 28 5.43 19.04 -11.90
C ILE A 28 5.92 19.13 -10.46
N GLN A 29 5.10 18.78 -9.47
CA GLN A 29 5.49 18.77 -8.05
C GLN A 29 6.64 17.82 -7.77
N LEU A 30 6.65 16.64 -8.39
CA LEU A 30 7.74 15.66 -8.28
C LEU A 30 9.05 16.18 -8.90
N VAL A 31 8.97 16.89 -10.03
CA VAL A 31 10.12 17.52 -10.69
C VAL A 31 10.68 18.65 -9.83
N GLU A 32 9.82 19.48 -9.24
CA GLU A 32 10.25 20.58 -8.36
C GLU A 32 10.93 20.04 -7.10
N ALA A 33 10.38 19.02 -6.44
CA ALA A 33 11.00 18.36 -5.29
C ALA A 33 12.38 17.77 -5.64
N ARG A 34 12.52 17.19 -6.84
CA ARG A 34 13.79 16.70 -7.36
C ARG A 34 14.85 17.81 -7.53
N ASN A 35 14.43 18.97 -8.05
CA ASN A 35 15.35 20.10 -8.27
C ASN A 35 15.90 20.66 -6.96
N THR A 36 15.17 20.52 -5.84
CA THR A 36 15.64 20.92 -4.51
C THR A 36 16.62 19.93 -3.88
N SER A 37 16.57 18.64 -4.24
CA SER A 37 17.47 17.61 -3.72
C SER A 37 18.84 17.56 -4.42
N GLY A 38 18.99 18.18 -5.59
CA GLY A 38 20.25 18.23 -6.35
C GLY A 38 20.66 16.93 -7.03
N GLU A 39 19.89 15.84 -6.88
CA GLU A 39 20.16 14.57 -7.56
C GLU A 39 19.40 14.47 -8.88
N VAL A 40 20.13 14.22 -9.97
CA VAL A 40 19.50 13.95 -11.28
C VAL A 40 19.07 12.49 -11.34
N ARG A 41 17.77 12.24 -11.35
CA ARG A 41 17.19 10.89 -11.49
C ARG A 41 16.34 10.80 -12.74
N GLU A 42 16.40 9.67 -13.44
CA GLU A 42 15.49 9.42 -14.57
C GLU A 42 14.06 9.32 -14.07
N MET A 43 13.20 10.14 -14.64
CA MET A 43 11.77 10.10 -14.41
C MET A 43 11.13 9.17 -15.44
N PRO A 44 10.25 8.26 -15.04
CA PRO A 44 9.45 7.51 -16.00
C PRO A 44 8.59 8.43 -16.84
N GLU A 45 8.33 8.06 -18.08
CA GLU A 45 7.38 8.79 -18.93
C GLU A 45 6.00 8.81 -18.27
N ALA A 46 5.32 9.95 -18.39
CA ALA A 46 3.96 10.06 -17.91
C ALA A 46 3.04 9.12 -18.73
N PRO A 47 2.18 8.32 -18.08
CA PRO A 47 1.20 7.53 -18.80
C PRO A 47 0.23 8.45 -19.54
N SER A 48 -0.26 8.00 -20.70
CA SER A 48 -1.20 8.75 -21.53
C SER A 48 -2.61 8.91 -20.94
N GLY A 49 -2.81 8.47 -19.72
CA GLY A 49 -4.08 8.54 -18.98
C GLY A 49 -4.13 7.50 -17.85
N VAL A 50 -5.32 7.31 -17.30
CA VAL A 50 -5.58 6.25 -16.28
C VAL A 50 -5.65 4.90 -17.00
N PRO A 51 -4.84 3.90 -16.63
CA PRO A 51 -4.94 2.57 -17.21
C PRO A 51 -6.32 1.93 -16.99
N ASP A 52 -6.85 1.24 -18.00
CA ASP A 52 -8.13 0.51 -17.89
C ASP A 52 -8.02 -0.70 -16.97
N SER A 53 -6.87 -1.37 -16.98
CA SER A 53 -6.57 -2.49 -16.10
C SER A 53 -6.36 -2.02 -14.67
N TRP A 54 -7.08 -2.66 -13.72
CA TRP A 54 -6.86 -2.38 -12.29
C TRP A 54 -5.43 -2.69 -11.85
N GLU A 55 -4.84 -3.75 -12.38
CA GLU A 55 -3.47 -4.15 -12.06
C GLU A 55 -2.46 -3.09 -12.51
N GLU A 56 -2.55 -2.64 -13.75
CA GLU A 56 -1.68 -1.59 -14.29
C GLU A 56 -1.87 -0.27 -13.51
N HIS A 57 -3.11 0.08 -13.19
CA HIS A 57 -3.40 1.24 -12.37
C HIS A 57 -2.77 1.12 -10.97
N MET A 58 -2.88 -0.04 -10.31
CA MET A 58 -2.26 -0.26 -9.00
C MET A 58 -0.74 -0.17 -9.06
N ARG A 59 -0.12 -0.78 -10.07
CA ARG A 59 1.33 -0.71 -10.27
C ARG A 59 1.80 0.71 -10.50
N LEU A 60 1.10 1.46 -11.34
CA LEU A 60 1.36 2.88 -11.56
C LEU A 60 1.28 3.68 -10.25
N MET A 61 0.23 3.47 -9.45
CA MET A 61 0.08 4.15 -8.16
C MET A 61 1.18 3.76 -7.16
N PHE A 62 1.65 2.53 -7.18
CA PHE A 62 2.79 2.10 -6.37
C PHE A 62 4.11 2.72 -6.86
N ASP A 63 4.34 2.80 -8.16
CA ASP A 63 5.53 3.46 -8.73
C ASP A 63 5.57 4.93 -8.35
N LEU A 64 4.43 5.63 -8.37
CA LEU A 64 4.32 7.01 -7.90
C LEU A 64 4.65 7.16 -6.42
N GLN A 65 4.20 6.22 -5.58
CA GLN A 65 4.52 6.24 -4.16
C GLN A 65 6.02 6.05 -3.93
N VAL A 66 6.64 5.09 -4.63
CA VAL A 66 8.09 4.88 -4.58
C VAL A 66 8.83 6.16 -4.97
N LEU A 67 8.42 6.79 -6.07
CA LEU A 67 9.02 8.02 -6.55
C LEU A 67 8.87 9.17 -5.56
N ALA A 68 7.68 9.33 -4.95
CA ALA A 68 7.42 10.36 -3.95
C ALA A 68 8.29 10.18 -2.68
N LEU A 69 8.47 8.94 -2.24
CA LEU A 69 9.36 8.63 -1.11
C LEU A 69 10.83 8.84 -1.49
N GLN A 70 11.23 8.42 -2.69
CA GLN A 70 12.61 8.53 -3.18
C GLN A 70 13.04 10.00 -3.34
N THR A 71 12.12 10.88 -3.75
CA THR A 71 12.39 12.31 -3.93
C THR A 71 12.19 13.12 -2.65
N ASP A 72 11.83 12.48 -1.55
CA ASP A 72 11.47 13.12 -0.27
C ASP A 72 10.33 14.15 -0.39
N LEU A 73 9.46 13.97 -1.38
CA LEU A 73 8.26 14.78 -1.54
C LEU A 73 7.30 14.59 -0.36
N THR A 74 7.24 13.37 0.15
CA THR A 74 6.50 13.00 1.35
C THR A 74 7.19 11.87 2.08
N ARG A 75 6.96 11.76 3.40
CA ARG A 75 7.43 10.65 4.25
C ARG A 75 6.28 9.79 4.77
N VAL A 76 5.05 10.23 4.56
CA VAL A 76 3.85 9.53 5.00
C VAL A 76 2.89 9.43 3.83
N ILE A 77 2.51 8.20 3.49
CA ILE A 77 1.54 7.92 2.44
C ILE A 77 0.42 7.09 3.05
N THR A 78 -0.81 7.42 2.71
CA THR A 78 -1.96 6.54 2.96
C THR A 78 -2.65 6.25 1.63
N PHE A 79 -3.00 4.99 1.38
CA PHE A 79 -3.53 4.55 0.09
C PHE A 79 -4.59 3.46 0.26
N LYS A 80 -5.71 3.61 -0.43
CA LYS A 80 -6.79 2.61 -0.46
C LYS A 80 -6.84 1.95 -1.83
N THR A 81 -6.67 0.62 -1.87
CA THR A 81 -6.57 -0.14 -3.12
C THR A 81 -7.89 -0.38 -3.83
N GLY A 82 -8.96 0.20 -3.36
CA GLY A 82 -10.27 0.15 -3.99
C GLY A 82 -11.40 0.62 -3.09
N PHE A 83 -12.54 0.85 -3.70
CA PHE A 83 -13.77 1.21 -3.01
C PHE A 83 -14.46 -0.04 -2.42
N ASP A 84 -14.95 0.01 -1.21
CA ASP A 84 -15.47 -1.15 -0.47
C ASP A 84 -16.69 -1.79 -1.14
N GLN A 85 -17.59 -0.97 -1.66
CA GLN A 85 -18.81 -1.40 -2.37
C GLN A 85 -18.58 -1.55 -3.87
N SER A 86 -17.34 -1.73 -4.32
CA SER A 86 -17.03 -1.86 -5.73
C SER A 86 -17.55 -3.17 -6.31
N ASN A 87 -18.32 -3.06 -7.37
CA ASN A 87 -18.70 -4.20 -8.21
C ASN A 87 -17.63 -4.56 -9.25
N ARG A 88 -16.42 -4.05 -9.09
CA ARG A 88 -15.29 -4.38 -9.98
C ARG A 88 -14.98 -5.88 -9.90
N THR A 89 -14.79 -6.47 -11.06
CA THR A 89 -14.25 -7.82 -11.22
C THR A 89 -12.74 -7.75 -11.42
N PHE A 90 -12.06 -8.86 -11.15
CA PHE A 90 -10.61 -8.99 -11.29
C PHE A 90 -10.32 -10.20 -12.17
N PRO A 91 -10.30 -10.08 -13.49
CA PRO A 91 -10.14 -11.22 -14.40
C PRO A 91 -8.89 -12.07 -14.11
N GLY A 92 -7.80 -11.44 -13.68
CA GLY A 92 -6.56 -12.12 -13.27
C GLY A 92 -6.66 -12.94 -11.97
N SER A 93 -7.75 -12.82 -11.21
CA SER A 93 -7.95 -13.58 -9.97
C SER A 93 -8.40 -15.03 -10.19
N GLY A 94 -8.85 -15.37 -11.39
CA GLY A 94 -9.40 -16.71 -11.70
C GLY A 94 -10.88 -16.89 -11.35
N THR A 95 -11.59 -15.82 -10.96
CA THR A 95 -13.05 -15.82 -10.78
C THR A 95 -13.68 -14.65 -11.51
N THR A 96 -14.97 -14.78 -11.85
CA THR A 96 -15.77 -13.74 -12.50
C THR A 96 -16.60 -12.90 -11.51
N LYS A 97 -16.58 -13.27 -10.21
CA LYS A 97 -17.31 -12.52 -9.20
C LYS A 97 -16.70 -11.14 -8.95
N SER A 98 -17.55 -10.18 -8.64
CA SER A 98 -17.11 -8.88 -8.15
C SER A 98 -16.59 -8.98 -6.71
N HIS A 99 -15.67 -8.09 -6.33
CA HIS A 99 -15.11 -8.07 -4.96
C HIS A 99 -16.20 -7.96 -3.89
N HIS A 100 -17.11 -7.00 -4.03
CA HIS A 100 -18.19 -6.79 -3.04
C HIS A 100 -19.16 -7.98 -3.02
N GLY A 101 -19.56 -8.48 -4.19
CA GLY A 101 -20.43 -9.65 -4.26
C GLY A 101 -19.82 -10.90 -3.63
N ALA A 102 -18.52 -11.16 -3.86
CA ALA A 102 -17.80 -12.27 -3.26
C ALA A 102 -17.58 -12.09 -1.75
N SER A 103 -17.48 -10.84 -1.26
CA SER A 103 -17.31 -10.56 0.18
C SER A 103 -18.51 -10.99 1.02
N HIS A 104 -19.71 -11.05 0.41
CA HIS A 104 -20.94 -11.55 1.03
C HIS A 104 -21.17 -13.03 0.72
N HIS A 105 -20.21 -13.87 1.05
CA HIS A 105 -20.16 -15.28 0.68
C HIS A 105 -21.19 -16.18 1.39
N GLY A 106 -21.97 -15.67 2.34
CA GLY A 106 -22.99 -16.45 3.04
C GLY A 106 -22.50 -17.72 3.75
N ASN A 107 -21.20 -17.83 4.01
CA ASN A 107 -20.52 -19.03 4.49
C ASN A 107 -20.57 -20.24 3.54
N VAL A 108 -20.86 -20.02 2.25
CA VAL A 108 -20.80 -21.05 1.23
C VAL A 108 -19.34 -21.29 0.83
N PRO A 109 -18.81 -22.54 0.93
CA PRO A 109 -17.38 -22.82 0.68
C PRO A 109 -16.88 -22.38 -0.69
N ALA A 110 -17.69 -22.53 -1.74
CA ALA A 110 -17.31 -22.10 -3.10
C ALA A 110 -17.20 -20.56 -3.18
N ASP A 111 -18.07 -19.83 -2.53
CA ASP A 111 -18.07 -18.38 -2.51
C ASP A 111 -16.91 -17.81 -1.67
N ILE A 112 -16.57 -18.49 -0.56
CA ILE A 112 -15.36 -18.20 0.22
C ILE A 112 -14.11 -18.38 -0.65
N MET A 113 -14.08 -19.43 -1.48
CA MET A 113 -12.95 -19.66 -2.38
C MET A 113 -12.82 -18.54 -3.42
N ASP A 114 -13.90 -18.10 -4.04
CA ASP A 114 -13.91 -16.97 -4.97
C ASP A 114 -13.37 -15.68 -4.31
N TYR A 115 -13.84 -15.40 -3.09
CA TYR A 115 -13.36 -14.24 -2.34
C TYR A 115 -11.87 -14.34 -1.99
N ASN A 116 -11.40 -15.55 -1.65
CA ASN A 116 -10.00 -15.80 -1.38
C ASN A 116 -9.13 -15.60 -2.63
N LEU A 117 -9.56 -16.08 -3.80
CA LEU A 117 -8.88 -15.85 -5.07
C LEU A 117 -8.70 -14.35 -5.37
N ILE A 118 -9.76 -13.56 -5.19
CA ILE A 118 -9.72 -12.12 -5.38
C ILE A 118 -8.72 -11.47 -4.43
N ASN A 119 -8.78 -11.82 -3.13
CA ASN A 119 -7.88 -11.23 -2.15
C ASN A 119 -6.41 -11.63 -2.37
N THR A 120 -6.15 -12.88 -2.74
CA THR A 120 -4.81 -13.35 -3.11
C THR A 120 -4.26 -12.57 -4.30
N TYR A 121 -5.06 -12.40 -5.35
CA TYR A 121 -4.68 -11.59 -6.51
C TYR A 121 -4.38 -10.14 -6.15
N ARG A 122 -5.24 -9.51 -5.33
CA ARG A 122 -5.02 -8.13 -4.88
C ARG A 122 -3.77 -8.00 -4.02
N LEU A 123 -3.53 -8.96 -3.12
CA LEU A 123 -2.35 -8.98 -2.26
C LEU A 123 -1.05 -9.19 -3.07
N SER A 124 -1.10 -9.93 -4.18
CA SER A 124 0.08 -10.14 -5.04
C SER A 124 0.63 -8.83 -5.60
N GLN A 125 -0.20 -7.79 -5.77
CA GLN A 125 0.26 -6.48 -6.22
C GLN A 125 1.07 -5.74 -5.14
N VAL A 126 0.87 -6.07 -3.87
CA VAL A 126 1.74 -5.56 -2.78
C VAL A 126 3.14 -6.13 -2.90
N GLY A 127 3.28 -7.37 -3.37
CA GLY A 127 4.57 -7.98 -3.70
C GLY A 127 5.36 -7.15 -4.72
N TYR A 128 4.69 -6.67 -5.77
CA TYR A 128 5.28 -5.74 -6.74
C TYR A 128 5.80 -4.47 -6.05
N PHE A 129 4.98 -3.85 -5.19
CA PHE A 129 5.37 -2.65 -4.47
C PHE A 129 6.59 -2.87 -3.58
N LEU A 130 6.62 -3.98 -2.83
CA LEU A 130 7.76 -4.32 -1.97
C LEU A 130 9.04 -4.54 -2.78
N GLU A 131 8.94 -5.17 -3.93
CA GLU A 131 10.09 -5.37 -4.82
C GLU A 131 10.61 -4.02 -5.36
N ARG A 132 9.73 -3.12 -5.76
CA ARG A 132 10.09 -1.76 -6.15
C ARG A 132 10.80 -1.01 -5.01
N MET A 133 10.25 -1.06 -3.80
CA MET A 133 10.85 -0.44 -2.60
C MET A 133 12.22 -1.03 -2.27
N LYS A 134 12.37 -2.36 -2.40
CA LYS A 134 13.62 -3.07 -2.16
C LYS A 134 14.71 -2.71 -3.18
N ASN A 135 14.32 -2.56 -4.45
CA ASN A 135 15.25 -2.28 -5.54
C ASN A 135 15.57 -0.77 -5.70
N THR A 136 14.92 0.10 -4.92
CA THR A 136 15.18 1.54 -4.92
C THR A 136 16.12 1.86 -3.76
N MET A 137 17.36 2.22 -4.09
CA MET A 137 18.38 2.54 -3.09
C MET A 137 18.32 3.99 -2.64
N GLU A 138 18.60 4.20 -1.35
CA GLU A 138 18.79 5.51 -0.73
C GLU A 138 20.06 5.46 0.12
N GLY A 139 21.17 5.88 -0.48
CA GLY A 139 22.49 5.72 0.12
C GLY A 139 22.89 4.24 0.19
N ASP A 140 23.13 3.75 1.38
CA ASP A 140 23.60 2.39 1.69
C ASP A 140 22.49 1.36 1.94
N ALA A 141 21.24 1.79 1.97
CA ALA A 141 20.09 0.94 2.25
C ALA A 141 18.97 1.14 1.20
N SER A 142 18.06 0.19 1.10
CA SER A 142 16.89 0.33 0.24
C SER A 142 15.80 1.19 0.90
N LEU A 143 14.86 1.70 0.10
CA LEU A 143 13.67 2.35 0.66
C LEU A 143 12.88 1.41 1.58
N LEU A 144 12.88 0.09 1.29
CA LEU A 144 12.20 -0.89 2.12
C LEU A 144 12.85 -1.02 3.50
N ASP A 145 14.19 -0.93 3.58
CA ASP A 145 14.91 -0.97 4.86
C ASP A 145 14.61 0.25 5.73
N ARG A 146 14.31 1.38 5.10
CA ARG A 146 14.04 2.66 5.76
C ARG A 146 12.57 2.92 6.06
N THR A 147 11.66 2.05 5.61
CA THR A 147 10.22 2.29 5.66
C THR A 147 9.51 1.25 6.54
N ALA A 148 8.48 1.69 7.25
CA ALA A 148 7.45 0.83 7.83
C ALA A 148 6.20 0.88 6.94
N ILE A 149 5.78 -0.26 6.42
CA ILE A 149 4.58 -0.41 5.61
C ILE A 149 3.55 -1.20 6.40
N VAL A 150 2.37 -0.63 6.54
CA VAL A 150 1.23 -1.29 7.18
C VAL A 150 0.21 -1.65 6.12
N TRP A 151 -0.13 -2.93 6.04
CA TRP A 151 -1.18 -3.45 5.18
C TRP A 151 -2.22 -4.18 6.01
N GLY A 152 -3.49 -3.98 5.72
CA GLY A 152 -4.52 -4.68 6.45
C GLY A 152 -5.93 -4.37 5.97
N SER A 153 -6.89 -4.90 6.72
CA SER A 153 -8.31 -4.62 6.53
C SER A 153 -8.94 -4.24 7.86
N PRO A 154 -9.86 -3.28 7.88
CA PRO A 154 -10.63 -2.99 9.09
C PRO A 154 -11.68 -4.05 9.39
N MET A 155 -11.89 -5.02 8.49
CA MET A 155 -12.84 -6.12 8.68
C MET A 155 -12.10 -7.44 8.77
N GLY A 156 -12.42 -8.24 9.78
CA GLY A 156 -11.94 -9.62 9.92
C GLY A 156 -12.87 -10.63 9.28
N ASP A 157 -14.16 -10.30 9.16
CA ASP A 157 -15.17 -11.07 8.44
C ASP A 157 -16.03 -10.11 7.62
N SER A 158 -15.84 -10.15 6.31
CA SER A 158 -16.53 -9.26 5.38
C SER A 158 -18.02 -9.60 5.22
N ASN A 159 -18.39 -10.88 5.36
CA ASN A 159 -19.78 -11.33 5.24
C ASN A 159 -20.67 -10.77 6.36
N LEU A 160 -20.10 -10.65 7.57
CA LEU A 160 -20.79 -10.14 8.75
C LEU A 160 -20.46 -8.66 9.03
N HIS A 161 -19.63 -8.04 8.23
CA HIS A 161 -19.11 -6.68 8.45
C HIS A 161 -18.52 -6.49 9.86
N ASN A 162 -17.91 -7.52 10.43
CA ASN A 162 -17.37 -7.41 11.77
C ASN A 162 -15.91 -6.95 11.78
N HIS A 163 -15.55 -6.19 12.80
CA HIS A 163 -14.22 -5.62 13.00
C HIS A 163 -13.39 -6.44 14.01
N ARG A 164 -13.63 -7.73 14.11
CA ARG A 164 -12.89 -8.64 15.02
C ARG A 164 -11.85 -9.40 14.22
N LYS A 165 -10.68 -9.63 14.84
CA LYS A 165 -9.56 -10.39 14.23
C LYS A 165 -9.13 -9.80 12.88
N CYS A 166 -9.11 -8.48 12.77
CA CYS A 166 -8.67 -7.80 11.56
C CYS A 166 -7.23 -8.18 11.24
N PRO A 167 -6.93 -8.54 9.98
CA PRO A 167 -5.56 -8.83 9.59
C PRO A 167 -4.76 -7.52 9.54
N LEU A 168 -3.53 -7.57 10.07
CA LEU A 168 -2.56 -6.50 9.99
C LEU A 168 -1.19 -7.09 9.69
N ILE A 169 -0.55 -6.61 8.65
CA ILE A 169 0.79 -7.03 8.22
C ILE A 169 1.70 -5.82 8.28
N LEU A 170 2.85 -5.97 8.93
CA LEU A 170 3.91 -4.98 8.96
C LEU A 170 5.03 -5.47 8.05
N MET A 171 5.51 -4.60 7.16
CA MET A 171 6.55 -4.89 6.18
C MET A 171 7.58 -3.76 6.18
N GLY A 172 8.81 -4.10 5.76
CA GLY A 172 9.95 -3.19 5.84
C GLY A 172 10.64 -3.26 7.20
N HIS A 173 11.76 -2.57 7.33
CA HIS A 173 12.62 -2.66 8.51
C HIS A 173 12.61 -1.39 9.38
N ALA A 174 11.99 -0.30 8.93
CA ALA A 174 11.91 0.97 9.68
C ALA A 174 13.27 1.41 10.27
N ASN A 175 14.34 1.38 9.47
CA ASN A 175 15.73 1.63 9.90
C ASN A 175 16.24 0.65 10.99
N GLY A 176 15.75 -0.59 10.97
CA GLY A 176 16.12 -1.63 11.94
C GLY A 176 15.23 -1.71 13.19
N ALA A 177 14.20 -0.86 13.29
CA ALA A 177 13.25 -0.90 14.41
C ALA A 177 12.25 -2.06 14.32
N LEU A 178 12.06 -2.64 13.13
CA LEU A 178 11.17 -3.79 12.91
C LEU A 178 11.97 -5.05 12.63
N GLU A 179 11.80 -6.04 13.49
CA GLU A 179 12.27 -7.42 13.25
C GLU A 179 11.23 -8.15 12.39
N GLY A 180 11.72 -8.89 11.39
CA GLY A 180 10.87 -9.70 10.52
C GLY A 180 10.53 -11.08 11.09
N ASN A 181 9.73 -11.85 10.33
CA ASN A 181 9.39 -13.26 10.60
C ASN A 181 8.62 -13.50 11.91
N LEU A 182 7.89 -12.51 12.39
CA LEU A 182 7.05 -12.63 13.58
C LEU A 182 5.58 -12.81 13.17
N HIS A 183 4.90 -13.76 13.80
CA HIS A 183 3.45 -13.88 13.75
C HIS A 183 2.90 -13.71 15.16
N LEU A 184 2.24 -12.57 15.40
CA LEU A 184 1.69 -12.20 16.70
C LEU A 184 0.17 -12.32 16.68
N ARG A 185 -0.37 -12.98 17.68
CA ARG A 185 -1.80 -13.01 17.95
C ARG A 185 -2.10 -12.17 19.18
N ALA A 186 -2.70 -11.01 18.97
CA ALA A 186 -3.11 -10.17 20.08
C ALA A 186 -4.21 -10.84 20.92
N PRO A 187 -4.24 -10.61 22.24
CA PRO A 187 -5.35 -11.04 23.10
C PRO A 187 -6.70 -10.54 22.57
N GLY A 188 -7.77 -11.30 22.82
CA GLY A 188 -9.11 -10.91 22.41
C GLY A 188 -9.50 -9.55 23.00
N GLY A 189 -10.06 -8.66 22.18
CA GLY A 189 -10.46 -7.31 22.58
C GLY A 189 -9.35 -6.26 22.51
N THR A 190 -8.11 -6.63 22.13
CA THR A 190 -7.05 -5.64 21.89
C THR A 190 -7.43 -4.72 20.72
N PRO A 191 -7.51 -3.39 20.91
CA PRO A 191 -7.78 -2.45 19.83
C PRO A 191 -6.63 -2.45 18.81
N MET A 192 -6.96 -2.49 17.51
CA MET A 192 -5.94 -2.37 16.44
C MET A 192 -5.18 -1.04 16.52
N ALA A 193 -5.81 0.01 17.05
CA ALA A 193 -5.19 1.31 17.28
C ALA A 193 -3.92 1.21 18.16
N ASN A 194 -3.82 0.22 19.06
CA ASN A 194 -2.64 0.04 19.87
C ASN A 194 -1.40 -0.28 19.04
N ALA A 195 -1.57 -1.04 17.93
CA ALA A 195 -0.46 -1.31 17.01
C ALA A 195 0.01 -0.02 16.32
N PHE A 196 -0.91 0.86 15.90
CA PHE A 196 -0.56 2.15 15.31
C PHE A 196 0.13 3.08 16.30
N VAL A 197 -0.35 3.12 17.56
CA VAL A 197 0.31 3.90 18.63
C VAL A 197 1.74 3.41 18.85
N SER A 198 1.95 2.09 18.92
CA SER A 198 3.29 1.52 19.08
C SER A 198 4.21 1.88 17.92
N LEU A 199 3.70 1.85 16.68
CA LEU A 199 4.48 2.24 15.49
C LEU A 199 4.84 3.75 15.47
N MET A 200 4.03 4.60 16.08
CA MET A 200 4.30 6.03 16.15
C MET A 200 5.25 6.42 17.28
N GLN A 201 5.49 5.52 18.25
CA GLN A 201 6.32 5.76 19.42
C GLN A 201 7.73 5.14 19.30
N GLY A 202 7.93 4.23 18.37
CA GLY A 202 9.23 3.60 18.06
C GLY A 202 9.95 4.33 16.95
#